data_5a5306132dfe4602d4b04b8df1ce550b
#
_entry.id   5a5306132dfe4602d4b04b8df1ce550b
#
_cell.length_a   1.000
_cell.length_b   1.000
_cell.length_c   1.000
_cell.angle_alpha   90.00
_cell.angle_beta   90.00
_cell.angle_gamma   90.00
#
_symmetry.space_group_name_H-M   'P 1'
#
loop_
_entity.id
_entity.type
_entity.pdbx_description
1 polymer ?
#
loop_
_entity_poly.entity_id
_entity_poly.type
_entity_poly.pdbx_seq_one_letter_code
_entity_poly.pdbx_strand_id
1 'polypeptide(L)'
;SRALTDSFEVSPETRQKVLEKAKELHYKPNVYARNLSKQRNNFIGVVVPEFITFFFPEIIIGIQEVMNNFGYQVLICQSNESSSLEKKNIEMLESNMVEGLIVSVTKDSNNSDLFQRLINEHLPLVFVNRVLPDIEASQVIIDDRKWAYKVVEHLIKCGYRKIAHLAGNERLSVTQKRLQGYKDALLDYNIPVEERLIMYIGVQQDRAKFGIDYLLSLKDK
;
A
#
# COMPACT_ATOMS: atom_id res chain seq x y z
N SER A 1 0.96 24.21 27.43
CA SER A 1 1.46 25.38 28.18
C SER A 1 2.59 26.03 27.38
N ARG A 2 2.58 27.36 27.20
CA ARG A 2 3.58 28.13 26.45
C ARG A 2 5.01 27.87 26.96
N ALA A 3 5.20 27.58 28.22
CA ALA A 3 6.50 27.29 28.83
C ALA A 3 7.06 25.90 28.45
N LEU A 4 6.21 24.96 28.01
CA LEU A 4 6.63 23.62 27.55
C LEU A 4 6.87 23.57 26.03
N THR A 5 6.40 24.58 25.30
CA THR A 5 6.71 24.83 23.89
C THR A 5 7.65 26.04 23.84
N ASP A 6 8.66 26.01 23.01
CA ASP A 6 9.71 27.03 22.89
C ASP A 6 9.14 28.40 22.47
N SER A 7 8.36 29.03 23.36
CA SER A 7 7.71 30.29 23.13
C SER A 7 8.56 31.40 23.76
N PHE A 8 8.97 32.37 22.97
CA PHE A 8 9.70 33.58 23.44
C PHE A 8 8.87 34.50 24.36
N GLU A 9 7.58 34.20 24.55
CA GLU A 9 6.69 34.92 25.47
C GLU A 9 6.91 34.55 26.96
N VAL A 10 7.76 33.56 27.26
CA VAL A 10 8.04 33.09 28.63
C VAL A 10 9.51 33.31 28.93
N SER A 11 9.80 34.01 30.07
CA SER A 11 11.18 34.22 30.47
C SER A 11 11.94 32.92 30.69
N PRO A 12 13.25 32.85 30.40
CA PRO A 12 14.07 31.66 30.59
C PRO A 12 13.96 31.07 32.02
N GLU A 13 13.93 31.94 33.03
CA GLU A 13 13.80 31.54 34.45
C GLU A 13 12.47 30.88 34.74
N THR A 14 11.36 31.45 34.25
CA THR A 14 10.01 30.88 34.42
C THR A 14 9.89 29.52 33.69
N ARG A 15 10.49 29.47 32.49
CA ARG A 15 10.51 28.22 31.70
C ARG A 15 11.25 27.13 32.45
N GLN A 16 12.41 27.42 33.02
CA GLN A 16 13.20 26.45 33.77
C GLN A 16 12.40 25.87 34.96
N LYS A 17 11.78 26.72 35.76
CA LYS A 17 10.95 26.33 36.88
C LYS A 17 9.78 25.42 36.48
N VAL A 18 9.15 25.73 35.34
CA VAL A 18 8.04 24.90 34.82
C VAL A 18 8.54 23.54 34.33
N LEU A 19 9.69 23.48 33.65
CA LEU A 19 10.29 22.24 33.18
C LEU A 19 10.72 21.33 34.34
N GLU A 20 11.33 21.89 35.39
CA GLU A 20 11.72 21.15 36.57
C GLU A 20 10.49 20.58 37.29
N LYS A 21 9.43 21.39 37.46
CA LYS A 21 8.19 20.94 38.08
C LYS A 21 7.44 19.89 37.26
N ALA A 22 7.44 20.04 35.92
CA ALA A 22 6.88 19.05 35.02
C ALA A 22 7.62 17.70 35.12
N LYS A 23 8.94 17.75 35.26
CA LYS A 23 9.78 16.56 35.43
C LYS A 23 9.51 15.88 36.79
N GLU A 24 9.46 16.68 37.89
CA GLU A 24 9.13 16.19 39.25
C GLU A 24 7.77 15.49 39.29
N LEU A 25 6.77 16.05 38.62
CA LEU A 25 5.42 15.54 38.58
C LEU A 25 5.20 14.46 37.50
N HIS A 26 6.26 14.04 36.80
CA HIS A 26 6.17 13.15 35.63
C HIS A 26 5.10 13.60 34.62
N TYR A 27 4.87 14.91 34.50
CA TYR A 27 3.86 15.47 33.63
C TYR A 27 4.24 15.26 32.17
N LYS A 28 3.41 14.52 31.43
CA LYS A 28 3.50 14.41 29.99
C LYS A 28 2.43 15.29 29.37
N PRO A 29 2.80 16.24 28.49
CA PRO A 29 1.82 17.02 27.75
C PRO A 29 0.86 16.10 27.02
N ASN A 30 -0.44 16.36 27.12
CA ASN A 30 -1.41 15.65 26.34
C ASN A 30 -1.22 15.97 24.85
N VAL A 31 -0.80 14.99 24.09
CA VAL A 31 -0.51 15.15 22.65
C VAL A 31 -1.79 15.57 21.90
N TYR A 32 -2.94 15.03 22.25
CA TYR A 32 -4.23 15.40 21.65
C TYR A 32 -4.59 16.86 21.91
N ALA A 33 -4.42 17.35 23.15
CA ALA A 33 -4.68 18.74 23.47
C ALA A 33 -3.72 19.72 22.76
N ARG A 34 -2.46 19.30 22.56
CA ARG A 34 -1.46 20.08 21.83
C ARG A 34 -1.78 20.10 20.32
N ASN A 35 -2.18 18.96 19.78
CA ASN A 35 -2.51 18.81 18.36
C ASN A 35 -3.79 19.58 18.02
N LEU A 36 -4.78 19.58 18.91
CA LEU A 36 -6.00 20.39 18.78
C LEU A 36 -5.66 21.91 18.65
N SER A 37 -4.69 22.38 19.44
CA SER A 37 -4.27 23.79 19.38
C SER A 37 -3.46 24.14 18.13
N LYS A 38 -2.81 23.15 17.50
CA LYS A 38 -2.00 23.32 16.29
C LYS A 38 -2.72 22.92 15.01
N GLN A 39 -3.91 22.33 15.10
CA GLN A 39 -4.66 21.73 13.98
C GLN A 39 -3.83 20.75 13.15
N ARG A 40 -2.83 20.10 13.76
CA ARG A 40 -1.94 19.13 13.12
C ARG A 40 -1.65 17.98 14.06
N ASN A 41 -1.87 16.76 13.56
CA ASN A 41 -1.60 15.54 14.33
C ASN A 41 -0.30 14.84 13.95
N ASN A 42 0.28 15.19 12.82
CA ASN A 42 1.48 14.58 12.26
C ASN A 42 1.34 13.04 12.11
N PHE A 43 0.14 12.56 11.79
CA PHE A 43 -0.10 11.15 11.50
C PHE A 43 -0.45 10.96 10.03
N ILE A 44 0.13 9.94 9.41
CA ILE A 44 -0.25 9.43 8.11
C ILE A 44 -0.81 8.02 8.29
N GLY A 45 -1.98 7.76 7.72
CA GLY A 45 -2.57 6.43 7.70
C GLY A 45 -2.06 5.62 6.51
N VAL A 46 -1.66 4.37 6.75
CA VAL A 46 -1.27 3.42 5.70
C VAL A 46 -2.18 2.21 5.80
N VAL A 47 -2.90 1.90 4.72
CA VAL A 47 -3.79 0.74 4.65
C VAL A 47 -3.29 -0.19 3.56
N VAL A 48 -2.99 -1.44 3.93
CA VAL A 48 -2.51 -2.48 3.01
C VAL A 48 -3.36 -3.76 3.13
N PRO A 49 -3.47 -4.56 2.06
CA PRO A 49 -4.33 -5.73 2.08
C PRO A 49 -3.77 -6.90 2.89
N GLU A 50 -2.43 -7.04 2.99
CA GLU A 50 -1.81 -8.22 3.63
C GLU A 50 -0.35 -7.94 4.02
N PHE A 51 0.19 -8.81 4.91
CA PHE A 51 1.60 -8.83 5.31
C PHE A 51 2.27 -10.20 5.06
N ILE A 52 1.61 -11.08 4.31
CA ILE A 52 2.08 -12.45 4.07
C ILE A 52 3.33 -12.46 3.18
N THR A 53 3.40 -11.51 2.24
CA THR A 53 4.54 -11.32 1.34
C THR A 53 5.47 -10.24 1.86
N PHE A 54 6.73 -10.22 1.41
CA PHE A 54 7.68 -9.15 1.73
C PHE A 54 7.35 -7.82 1.02
N PHE A 55 6.46 -7.83 0.06
CA PHE A 55 6.19 -6.69 -0.81
C PHE A 55 5.64 -5.47 -0.04
N PHE A 56 4.56 -5.65 0.72
CA PHE A 56 3.98 -4.54 1.48
C PHE A 56 4.83 -4.11 2.68
N PRO A 57 5.45 -5.01 3.46
CA PRO A 57 6.43 -4.63 4.48
C PRO A 57 7.55 -3.73 3.95
N GLU A 58 8.15 -4.02 2.82
CA GLU A 58 9.19 -3.18 2.21
C GLU A 58 8.66 -1.78 1.81
N ILE A 59 7.46 -1.71 1.26
CA ILE A 59 6.81 -0.42 0.95
C ILE A 59 6.61 0.39 2.24
N ILE A 60 6.12 -0.25 3.30
CA ILE A 60 5.86 0.41 4.59
C ILE A 60 7.14 0.94 5.21
N ILE A 61 8.24 0.16 5.16
CA ILE A 61 9.57 0.60 5.63
C ILE A 61 9.98 1.88 4.90
N GLY A 62 9.87 1.91 3.57
CA GLY A 62 10.19 3.09 2.78
C GLY A 62 9.30 4.30 3.11
N ILE A 63 8.00 4.08 3.32
CA ILE A 63 7.08 5.14 3.74
C ILE A 63 7.48 5.67 5.12
N GLN A 64 7.76 4.81 6.09
CA GLN A 64 8.14 5.21 7.45
C GLN A 64 9.44 6.01 7.46
N GLU A 65 10.44 5.59 6.69
CA GLU A 65 11.72 6.30 6.58
C GLU A 65 11.51 7.74 6.09
N VAL A 66 10.74 7.91 5.01
CA VAL A 66 10.46 9.25 4.47
C VAL A 66 9.61 10.07 5.45
N MET A 67 8.53 9.51 5.98
CA MET A 67 7.61 10.23 6.87
C MET A 67 8.29 10.66 8.17
N ASN A 68 9.15 9.83 8.75
CA ASN A 68 9.92 10.18 9.95
C ASN A 68 10.84 11.38 9.71
N ASN A 69 11.46 11.51 8.53
CA ASN A 69 12.30 12.64 8.18
C ASN A 69 11.50 13.96 8.12
N PHE A 70 10.20 13.88 7.83
CA PHE A 70 9.29 15.03 7.85
C PHE A 70 8.54 15.21 9.18
N GLY A 71 8.86 14.41 10.20
CA GLY A 71 8.25 14.49 11.53
C GLY A 71 6.86 13.88 11.64
N TYR A 72 6.45 13.05 10.67
CA TYR A 72 5.20 12.30 10.70
C TYR A 72 5.38 10.92 11.34
N GLN A 73 4.34 10.46 12.03
CA GLN A 73 4.18 9.09 12.50
C GLN A 73 3.26 8.32 11.55
N VAL A 74 3.54 7.04 11.32
CA VAL A 74 2.76 6.20 10.42
C VAL A 74 1.86 5.25 11.21
N LEU A 75 0.56 5.33 11.00
CA LEU A 75 -0.44 4.39 11.53
C LEU A 75 -0.73 3.35 10.45
N ILE A 76 -0.41 2.09 10.74
CA ILE A 76 -0.50 0.99 9.77
C ILE A 76 -1.72 0.14 10.08
N CYS A 77 -2.55 -0.10 9.07
CA CYS A 77 -3.73 -0.96 9.14
C CYS A 77 -3.68 -2.03 8.06
N GLN A 78 -4.06 -3.24 8.43
CA GLN A 78 -4.22 -4.35 7.48
C GLN A 78 -5.71 -4.62 7.25
N SER A 79 -6.11 -4.71 5.99
CA SER A 79 -7.51 -4.98 5.62
C SER A 79 -7.82 -6.46 5.36
N ASN A 80 -6.84 -7.35 5.41
CA ASN A 80 -7.00 -8.81 5.23
C ASN A 80 -7.81 -9.19 3.96
N GLU A 81 -7.63 -8.44 2.88
CA GLU A 81 -8.38 -8.60 1.63
C GLU A 81 -9.91 -8.49 1.82
N SER A 82 -10.36 -7.74 2.82
CA SER A 82 -11.76 -7.49 3.14
C SER A 82 -12.13 -6.03 2.91
N SER A 83 -13.04 -5.76 1.97
CA SER A 83 -13.53 -4.42 1.67
C SER A 83 -14.21 -3.76 2.90
N SER A 84 -14.91 -4.55 3.71
CA SER A 84 -15.53 -4.03 4.93
C SER A 84 -14.52 -3.66 6.01
N LEU A 85 -13.42 -4.41 6.14
CA LEU A 85 -12.34 -4.09 7.07
C LEU A 85 -11.50 -2.91 6.55
N GLU A 86 -11.29 -2.83 5.24
CA GLU A 86 -10.67 -1.66 4.59
C GLU A 86 -11.42 -0.38 4.96
N LYS A 87 -12.77 -0.38 4.78
CA LYS A 87 -13.63 0.73 5.16
C LYS A 87 -13.49 1.11 6.64
N LYS A 88 -13.61 0.12 7.54
CA LYS A 88 -13.47 0.36 8.99
C LYS A 88 -12.12 0.94 9.37
N ASN A 89 -11.05 0.46 8.75
CA ASN A 89 -9.70 0.97 8.99
C ASN A 89 -9.56 2.43 8.54
N ILE A 90 -10.11 2.76 7.38
CA ILE A 90 -10.09 4.14 6.84
C ILE A 90 -10.91 5.08 7.74
N GLU A 91 -12.12 4.70 8.13
CA GLU A 91 -12.97 5.48 9.03
C GLU A 91 -12.31 5.68 10.42
N MET A 92 -11.62 4.67 10.92
CA MET A 92 -10.84 4.76 12.15
C MET A 92 -9.66 5.72 12.02
N LEU A 93 -8.91 5.66 10.92
CA LEU A 93 -7.80 6.58 10.66
C LEU A 93 -8.30 8.03 10.51
N GLU A 94 -9.40 8.24 9.81
CA GLU A 94 -10.08 9.53 9.70
C GLU A 94 -10.49 10.07 11.08
N SER A 95 -11.11 9.24 11.92
CA SER A 95 -11.51 9.60 13.29
C SER A 95 -10.31 9.96 14.17
N ASN A 96 -9.13 9.40 13.89
CA ASN A 96 -7.87 9.75 14.53
C ASN A 96 -7.20 10.96 13.89
N MET A 97 -7.90 11.65 12.97
CA MET A 97 -7.46 12.89 12.34
C MET A 97 -6.08 12.75 11.66
N VAL A 98 -5.87 11.68 10.88
CA VAL A 98 -4.67 11.57 10.05
C VAL A 98 -4.64 12.70 9.03
N GLU A 99 -3.45 13.20 8.70
CA GLU A 99 -3.25 14.29 7.74
C GLU A 99 -3.19 13.82 6.28
N GLY A 100 -3.26 12.52 6.07
CA GLY A 100 -3.32 11.90 4.75
C GLY A 100 -3.35 10.38 4.84
N LEU A 101 -3.72 9.75 3.72
CA LEU A 101 -3.83 8.31 3.58
C LEU A 101 -2.97 7.80 2.42
N ILE A 102 -2.28 6.70 2.65
CA ILE A 102 -1.62 5.91 1.62
C ILE A 102 -2.29 4.54 1.62
N VAL A 103 -2.93 4.16 0.51
CA VAL A 103 -3.81 2.99 0.46
C VAL A 103 -3.45 2.08 -0.71
N SER A 104 -3.29 0.80 -0.41
CA SER A 104 -3.36 -0.26 -1.43
C SER A 104 -4.68 -1.00 -1.24
N VAL A 105 -5.60 -0.88 -2.19
CA VAL A 105 -6.95 -1.39 -2.04
C VAL A 105 -7.01 -2.92 -2.03
N THR A 106 -8.05 -3.47 -1.41
CA THR A 106 -8.34 -4.90 -1.43
C THR A 106 -8.79 -5.35 -2.83
N LYS A 107 -8.69 -6.65 -3.11
CA LYS A 107 -9.06 -7.24 -4.41
C LYS A 107 -10.52 -7.00 -4.80
N ASP A 108 -11.41 -6.89 -3.82
CA ASP A 108 -12.85 -6.71 -3.99
C ASP A 108 -13.31 -5.37 -3.35
N SER A 109 -12.46 -4.33 -3.36
CA SER A 109 -12.81 -3.03 -2.79
C SER A 109 -14.01 -2.45 -3.52
N ASN A 110 -15.02 -2.08 -2.75
CA ASN A 110 -16.23 -1.39 -3.21
C ASN A 110 -16.42 -0.06 -2.46
N ASN A 111 -15.31 0.56 -2.03
CA ASN A 111 -15.30 1.74 -1.19
C ASN A 111 -15.09 3.04 -2.00
N SER A 112 -15.41 3.05 -3.29
CA SER A 112 -15.23 4.23 -4.16
C SER A 112 -15.91 5.47 -3.59
N ASP A 113 -17.14 5.35 -3.10
CA ASP A 113 -17.88 6.47 -2.51
C ASP A 113 -17.17 7.05 -1.27
N LEU A 114 -16.58 6.17 -0.44
CA LEU A 114 -15.80 6.59 0.73
C LEU A 114 -14.56 7.39 0.30
N PHE A 115 -13.80 6.88 -0.64
CA PHE A 115 -12.60 7.57 -1.13
C PHE A 115 -12.94 8.90 -1.80
N GLN A 116 -14.03 8.94 -2.59
CA GLN A 116 -14.48 10.19 -3.21
C GLN A 116 -14.92 11.23 -2.17
N ARG A 117 -15.61 10.80 -1.10
CA ARG A 117 -15.96 11.67 0.02
C ARG A 117 -14.71 12.27 0.68
N LEU A 118 -13.73 11.45 1.02
CA LEU A 118 -12.48 11.90 1.67
C LEU A 118 -11.72 12.92 0.81
N ILE A 119 -11.67 12.70 -0.51
CA ILE A 119 -11.06 13.64 -1.46
C ILE A 119 -11.84 14.97 -1.45
N ASN A 120 -13.16 14.92 -1.48
CA ASN A 120 -14.01 16.13 -1.45
C ASN A 120 -13.85 16.91 -0.12
N GLU A 121 -13.53 16.21 0.97
CA GLU A 121 -13.20 16.78 2.28
C GLU A 121 -11.72 17.22 2.38
N HIS A 122 -11.00 17.18 1.27
CA HIS A 122 -9.60 17.60 1.15
C HIS A 122 -8.60 16.77 1.97
N LEU A 123 -8.92 15.51 2.32
CA LEU A 123 -7.96 14.60 2.91
C LEU A 123 -7.01 14.08 1.81
N PRO A 124 -5.70 14.34 1.89
CA PRO A 124 -4.74 13.85 0.91
C PRO A 124 -4.77 12.33 0.80
N LEU A 125 -4.95 11.81 -0.42
CA LEU A 125 -5.01 10.37 -0.69
C LEU A 125 -3.99 9.99 -1.77
N VAL A 126 -3.21 8.95 -1.51
CA VAL A 126 -2.30 8.33 -2.46
C VAL A 126 -2.59 6.85 -2.55
N PHE A 127 -2.88 6.36 -3.73
CA PHE A 127 -2.91 4.91 -3.96
C PHE A 127 -1.51 4.36 -4.25
N VAL A 128 -1.22 3.16 -3.73
CA VAL A 128 0.03 2.45 -3.98
C VAL A 128 -0.24 1.02 -4.48
N ASN A 129 0.44 0.62 -5.56
CA ASN A 129 0.34 -0.70 -6.19
C ASN A 129 -1.06 -1.05 -6.74
N ARG A 130 -2.08 -1.12 -5.89
CA ARG A 130 -3.47 -1.39 -6.29
C ARG A 130 -4.31 -0.13 -6.16
N VAL A 131 -5.05 0.18 -7.19
CA VAL A 131 -5.80 1.42 -7.33
C VAL A 131 -7.25 1.15 -7.70
N LEU A 132 -8.12 2.10 -7.43
CA LEU A 132 -9.49 2.14 -7.96
C LEU A 132 -9.48 3.03 -9.22
N PRO A 133 -9.84 2.49 -10.40
CA PRO A 133 -9.76 3.24 -11.65
C PRO A 133 -10.71 4.44 -11.70
N ASP A 134 -11.82 4.37 -10.96
CA ASP A 134 -12.88 5.38 -10.95
C ASP A 134 -12.59 6.54 -9.98
N ILE A 135 -11.46 6.50 -9.26
CA ILE A 135 -11.08 7.52 -8.27
C ILE A 135 -9.86 8.30 -8.76
N GLU A 136 -10.05 9.60 -8.95
CA GLU A 136 -8.98 10.52 -9.31
C GLU A 136 -8.15 10.91 -8.08
N ALA A 137 -7.07 10.19 -7.84
CA ALA A 137 -6.13 10.43 -6.75
C ALA A 137 -4.68 10.23 -7.23
N SER A 138 -3.72 10.74 -6.46
CA SER A 138 -2.30 10.45 -6.71
C SER A 138 -2.02 8.96 -6.62
N GLN A 139 -1.16 8.44 -7.51
CA GLN A 139 -0.89 7.01 -7.60
C GLN A 139 0.62 6.75 -7.71
N VAL A 140 1.09 5.76 -6.95
CA VAL A 140 2.44 5.21 -7.07
C VAL A 140 2.31 3.77 -7.54
N ILE A 141 2.50 3.56 -8.83
CA ILE A 141 2.33 2.27 -9.50
C ILE A 141 3.53 1.98 -10.41
N ILE A 142 3.70 0.71 -10.77
CA ILE A 142 4.61 0.29 -11.84
C ILE A 142 3.82 -0.05 -13.10
N ASP A 143 4.48 -0.02 -14.24
CA ASP A 143 3.88 -0.50 -15.50
C ASP A 143 3.95 -2.03 -15.56
N ASP A 144 3.00 -2.69 -14.89
CA ASP A 144 2.93 -4.14 -14.78
C ASP A 144 2.88 -4.85 -16.14
N ARG A 145 2.20 -4.26 -17.14
CA ARG A 145 2.12 -4.83 -18.51
C ARG A 145 3.48 -4.81 -19.17
N LYS A 146 4.15 -3.65 -19.16
CA LYS A 146 5.47 -3.47 -19.76
C LYS A 146 6.51 -4.41 -19.12
N TRP A 147 6.53 -4.50 -17.79
CA TRP A 147 7.54 -5.31 -17.13
C TRP A 147 7.27 -6.80 -17.26
N ALA A 148 6.01 -7.25 -17.25
CA ALA A 148 5.67 -8.63 -17.57
C ALA A 148 6.06 -8.99 -19.00
N TYR A 149 5.79 -8.11 -19.96
CA TYR A 149 6.27 -8.26 -21.33
C TYR A 149 7.80 -8.46 -21.38
N LYS A 150 8.55 -7.59 -20.71
CA LYS A 150 10.02 -7.64 -20.69
C LYS A 150 10.57 -8.93 -20.09
N VAL A 151 9.96 -9.47 -19.04
CA VAL A 151 10.35 -10.74 -18.44
C VAL A 151 10.13 -11.89 -19.43
N VAL A 152 8.97 -11.94 -20.09
CA VAL A 152 8.64 -12.99 -21.07
C VAL A 152 9.51 -12.86 -22.32
N GLU A 153 9.71 -11.64 -22.81
CA GLU A 153 10.65 -11.36 -23.91
C GLU A 153 12.07 -11.89 -23.62
N HIS A 154 12.53 -11.69 -22.37
CA HIS A 154 13.82 -12.21 -21.96
C HIS A 154 13.88 -13.74 -22.04
N LEU A 155 12.87 -14.43 -21.54
CA LEU A 155 12.79 -15.90 -21.61
C LEU A 155 12.79 -16.39 -23.08
N ILE A 156 12.04 -15.70 -23.95
CA ILE A 156 12.00 -16.02 -25.39
C ILE A 156 13.39 -15.84 -26.03
N LYS A 157 14.08 -14.75 -25.70
CA LYS A 157 15.45 -14.48 -26.17
C LYS A 157 16.48 -15.50 -25.67
N CYS A 158 16.24 -16.09 -24.49
CA CYS A 158 17.01 -17.22 -23.97
C CYS A 158 16.69 -18.55 -24.68
N GLY A 159 15.77 -18.57 -25.64
CA GLY A 159 15.45 -19.76 -26.44
C GLY A 159 14.22 -20.53 -25.97
N TYR A 160 13.58 -20.11 -24.85
CA TYR A 160 12.36 -20.77 -24.38
C TYR A 160 11.17 -20.46 -25.30
N ARG A 161 10.32 -21.46 -25.55
CA ARG A 161 9.13 -21.33 -26.39
C ARG A 161 7.86 -21.75 -25.64
N LYS A 162 7.99 -22.56 -24.61
CA LYS A 162 6.90 -23.01 -23.76
C LYS A 162 7.05 -22.35 -22.40
N ILE A 163 6.33 -21.26 -22.19
CA ILE A 163 6.44 -20.40 -21.03
C ILE A 163 5.09 -20.39 -20.31
N ALA A 164 5.07 -20.79 -19.05
CA ALA A 164 3.86 -20.76 -18.24
C ALA A 164 3.76 -19.44 -17.43
N HIS A 165 2.53 -19.05 -17.10
CA HIS A 165 2.26 -17.89 -16.27
C HIS A 165 1.47 -18.27 -15.02
N LEU A 166 2.09 -18.11 -13.85
CA LEU A 166 1.42 -18.25 -12.56
C LEU A 166 0.86 -16.87 -12.16
N ALA A 167 -0.43 -16.69 -12.37
CA ALA A 167 -1.13 -15.44 -12.18
C ALA A 167 -1.63 -15.27 -10.73
N GLY A 168 -1.75 -14.03 -10.29
CA GLY A 168 -2.41 -13.66 -9.03
C GLY A 168 -3.93 -13.85 -9.09
N ASN A 169 -4.67 -13.14 -8.22
CA ASN A 169 -6.14 -13.13 -8.30
C ASN A 169 -6.59 -12.40 -9.57
N GLU A 170 -7.48 -13.03 -10.35
CA GLU A 170 -7.95 -12.52 -11.65
C GLU A 170 -8.66 -11.16 -11.59
N ARG A 171 -9.26 -10.81 -10.43
CA ARG A 171 -9.96 -9.53 -10.24
C ARG A 171 -9.04 -8.34 -10.03
N LEU A 172 -7.75 -8.57 -9.76
CA LEU A 172 -6.77 -7.51 -9.56
C LEU A 172 -6.28 -6.95 -10.90
N SER A 173 -6.34 -5.63 -11.05
CA SER A 173 -5.81 -4.92 -12.23
C SER A 173 -4.33 -5.22 -12.48
N VAL A 174 -3.54 -5.36 -11.44
CA VAL A 174 -2.13 -5.80 -11.50
C VAL A 174 -2.00 -7.16 -12.17
N THR A 175 -2.83 -8.14 -11.81
CA THR A 175 -2.83 -9.49 -12.41
C THR A 175 -3.21 -9.43 -13.88
N GLN A 176 -4.26 -8.68 -14.22
CA GLN A 176 -4.73 -8.53 -15.61
C GLN A 176 -3.66 -7.88 -16.49
N LYS A 177 -3.03 -6.80 -16.00
CA LYS A 177 -1.95 -6.12 -16.73
C LYS A 177 -0.74 -7.02 -16.95
N ARG A 178 -0.32 -7.79 -15.94
CA ARG A 178 0.80 -8.76 -16.07
C ARG A 178 0.47 -9.87 -17.06
N LEU A 179 -0.74 -10.42 -16.98
CA LEU A 179 -1.21 -11.43 -17.94
C LEU A 179 -1.26 -10.88 -19.36
N GLN A 180 -1.70 -9.63 -19.54
CA GLN A 180 -1.70 -9.01 -20.86
C GLN A 180 -0.27 -8.83 -21.40
N GLY A 181 0.67 -8.38 -20.57
CA GLY A 181 2.08 -8.28 -20.97
C GLY A 181 2.70 -9.62 -21.35
N TYR A 182 2.35 -10.70 -20.62
CA TYR A 182 2.73 -12.07 -21.00
C TYR A 182 2.18 -12.47 -22.37
N LYS A 183 0.88 -12.26 -22.61
CA LYS A 183 0.23 -12.59 -23.89
C LYS A 183 0.82 -11.77 -25.05
N ASP A 184 1.02 -10.47 -24.86
CA ASP A 184 1.59 -9.57 -25.86
C ASP A 184 2.99 -10.05 -26.29
N ALA A 185 3.85 -10.40 -25.34
CA ALA A 185 5.20 -10.87 -25.64
C ALA A 185 5.19 -12.18 -26.45
N LEU A 186 4.32 -13.14 -26.12
CA LEU A 186 4.20 -14.37 -26.89
C LEU A 186 3.75 -14.09 -28.33
N LEU A 187 2.73 -13.25 -28.49
CA LEU A 187 2.16 -12.91 -29.80
C LEU A 187 3.17 -12.19 -30.69
N ASP A 188 3.92 -11.21 -30.15
CA ASP A 188 4.93 -10.46 -30.90
C ASP A 188 6.07 -11.36 -31.44
N TYR A 189 6.32 -12.46 -30.73
CA TYR A 189 7.31 -13.47 -31.14
C TYR A 189 6.69 -14.68 -31.86
N ASN A 190 5.43 -14.59 -32.32
CA ASN A 190 4.69 -15.65 -33.00
C ASN A 190 4.62 -16.98 -32.22
N ILE A 191 4.54 -16.90 -30.89
CA ILE A 191 4.34 -18.05 -30.01
C ILE A 191 2.84 -18.09 -29.63
N PRO A 192 2.14 -19.21 -29.85
CA PRO A 192 0.73 -19.31 -29.50
C PRO A 192 0.52 -19.22 -28.00
N VAL A 193 -0.52 -18.49 -27.59
CA VAL A 193 -0.95 -18.42 -26.19
C VAL A 193 -1.75 -19.70 -25.88
N GLU A 194 -1.24 -20.52 -24.98
CA GLU A 194 -1.91 -21.73 -24.54
C GLU A 194 -2.56 -21.50 -23.17
N GLU A 195 -3.89 -21.45 -23.09
CA GLU A 195 -4.61 -21.18 -21.83
C GLU A 195 -4.28 -22.22 -20.72
N ARG A 196 -3.92 -23.46 -21.07
CA ARG A 196 -3.47 -24.48 -20.09
C ARG A 196 -2.16 -24.13 -19.39
N LEU A 197 -1.39 -23.18 -19.92
CA LEU A 197 -0.14 -22.67 -19.31
C LEU A 197 -0.38 -21.44 -18.41
N ILE A 198 -1.63 -21.01 -18.26
CA ILE A 198 -2.01 -19.87 -17.42
C ILE A 198 -2.77 -20.40 -16.20
N MET A 199 -2.23 -20.15 -14.99
CA MET A 199 -2.84 -20.64 -13.76
C MET A 199 -3.03 -19.51 -12.75
N TYR A 200 -4.25 -19.34 -12.25
CA TYR A 200 -4.57 -18.37 -11.20
C TYR A 200 -4.37 -18.99 -9.82
N ILE A 201 -3.22 -18.74 -9.23
CA ILE A 201 -2.80 -19.32 -7.94
C ILE A 201 -2.96 -18.36 -6.74
N GLY A 202 -3.14 -17.06 -7.01
CA GLY A 202 -3.12 -16.03 -5.96
C GLY A 202 -1.73 -15.90 -5.31
N VAL A 203 -1.69 -15.61 -4.01
CA VAL A 203 -0.44 -15.47 -3.22
C VAL A 203 -0.21 -16.64 -2.25
N GLN A 204 -0.99 -17.71 -2.35
CA GLN A 204 -0.92 -18.87 -1.44
C GLN A 204 0.12 -19.86 -1.90
N GLN A 205 1.05 -20.23 -1.01
CA GLN A 205 2.17 -21.13 -1.31
C GLN A 205 1.70 -22.53 -1.77
N ASP A 206 0.67 -23.08 -1.14
CA ASP A 206 0.13 -24.42 -1.50
C ASP A 206 -0.46 -24.43 -2.90
N ARG A 207 -1.16 -23.35 -3.29
CA ARG A 207 -1.69 -23.22 -4.66
C ARG A 207 -0.57 -23.05 -5.68
N ALA A 208 0.49 -22.32 -5.34
CA ALA A 208 1.65 -22.19 -6.21
C ALA A 208 2.32 -23.54 -6.46
N LYS A 209 2.52 -24.34 -5.40
CA LYS A 209 3.07 -25.69 -5.51
C LYS A 209 2.18 -26.58 -6.39
N PHE A 210 0.88 -26.62 -6.14
CA PHE A 210 -0.05 -27.37 -6.98
C PHE A 210 0.02 -26.94 -8.44
N GLY A 211 0.05 -25.63 -8.70
CA GLY A 211 0.17 -25.08 -10.05
C GLY A 211 1.45 -25.51 -10.76
N ILE A 212 2.58 -25.52 -10.07
CA ILE A 212 3.87 -25.96 -10.61
C ILE A 212 3.81 -27.47 -10.90
N ASP A 213 3.33 -28.29 -9.98
CA ASP A 213 3.25 -29.74 -10.15
C ASP A 213 2.34 -30.11 -11.34
N TYR A 214 1.22 -29.38 -11.50
CA TYR A 214 0.34 -29.54 -12.67
C TYR A 214 1.05 -29.19 -13.97
N LEU A 215 1.71 -28.00 -14.04
CA LEU A 215 2.41 -27.56 -15.24
C LEU A 215 3.53 -28.51 -15.64
N LEU A 216 4.27 -29.04 -14.66
CA LEU A 216 5.33 -30.03 -14.91
C LEU A 216 4.77 -31.40 -15.33
N SER A 217 3.52 -31.73 -14.98
CA SER A 217 2.86 -32.97 -15.41
C SER A 217 2.34 -32.92 -16.85
N LEU A 218 2.26 -31.73 -17.45
CA LEU A 218 1.83 -31.57 -18.84
C LEU A 218 2.88 -32.19 -19.78
N LYS A 219 2.59 -33.40 -20.26
CA LYS A 219 3.43 -34.07 -21.25
C LYS A 219 3.38 -33.28 -22.55
N ASP A 220 4.54 -33.08 -23.16
CA ASP A 220 4.60 -32.62 -24.54
C ASP A 220 4.03 -33.75 -25.44
N LYS A 221 2.94 -33.45 -26.15
CA LYS A 221 2.55 -34.18 -27.34
C LYS A 221 2.99 -33.41 -28.54
#